data_0b245e07531de9f1eefbe5733132cd68
#
_entry.id   0b245e07531de9f1eefbe5733132cd68
#
_cell.length_a   1.000
_cell.length_b   1.000
_cell.length_c   1.000
_cell.angle_alpha   90.00
_cell.angle_beta   90.00
_cell.angle_gamma   90.00
#
_symmetry.space_group_name_H-M   'P 1'
#
loop_
_entity.id
_entity.type
_entity.pdbx_description
1 polymer ?
#
loop_
_entity_poly.entity_id
_entity_poly.type
_entity_poly.pdbx_seq_one_letter_code
_entity_poly.pdbx_strand_id
1 'polypeptide(L)'
;LGLLRSKQEGEQMLTEMLRTTSVKAKDINAYLNQMGYGDLQQTCKLIDIVSRPNVTISGLADTLPELKEKIDSLGFRKEEIIESTEINIKYKGYIEREKLAADKLHRLDNIRLPKDFDYNSVQSLSTEARQKLSRIQPATIGEASRIPGVSPNDVSVLLVLMGR
;
A
#
# COMPACT_ATOMS: atom_id res chain seq x y z
N LEU A 1 13.94 30.70 16.90
CA LEU A 1 12.78 30.03 17.54
C LEU A 1 11.53 30.14 16.67
N GLY A 2 11.20 31.34 16.17
CA GLY A 2 10.03 31.54 15.33
C GLY A 2 10.07 30.78 14.03
N LEU A 3 11.26 30.62 13.42
CA LEU A 3 11.41 29.92 12.17
C LEU A 3 11.16 28.40 12.29
N LEU A 4 11.69 27.77 13.33
CA LEU A 4 11.46 26.34 13.58
C LEU A 4 10.00 26.07 13.90
N ARG A 5 9.43 26.90 14.77
CA ARG A 5 8.02 26.79 15.14
C ARG A 5 7.13 26.96 13.92
N SER A 6 7.46 27.93 13.07
CA SER A 6 6.71 28.19 11.85
C SER A 6 6.74 26.99 10.90
N LYS A 7 7.89 26.31 10.78
CA LYS A 7 8.01 25.12 9.95
C LYS A 7 7.14 23.98 10.48
N GLN A 8 7.22 23.70 11.79
CA GLN A 8 6.41 22.67 12.42
C GLN A 8 4.91 22.95 12.29
N GLU A 9 4.53 24.20 12.52
CA GLU A 9 3.13 24.62 12.36
C GLU A 9 2.66 24.42 10.92
N GLY A 10 3.50 24.78 9.95
CA GLY A 10 3.21 24.58 8.53
C GLY A 10 3.02 23.11 8.19
N GLU A 11 3.90 22.25 8.70
CA GLU A 11 3.80 20.81 8.48
C GLU A 11 2.50 20.25 9.06
N GLN A 12 2.15 20.68 10.26
CA GLN A 12 0.92 20.24 10.90
C GLN A 12 -0.32 20.72 10.15
N MET A 13 -0.31 21.97 9.71
CA MET A 13 -1.42 22.54 8.94
C MET A 13 -1.60 21.79 7.62
N LEU A 14 -0.51 21.54 6.91
CA LEU A 14 -0.58 20.86 5.61
C LEU A 14 -1.03 19.41 5.80
N THR A 15 -0.50 18.72 6.77
CA THR A 15 -0.88 17.34 7.07
C THR A 15 -2.37 17.26 7.41
N GLU A 16 -2.84 18.16 8.26
CA GLU A 16 -4.25 18.19 8.67
C GLU A 16 -5.17 18.48 7.47
N MET A 17 -4.77 19.42 6.62
CA MET A 17 -5.53 19.69 5.40
C MET A 17 -5.63 18.47 4.52
N LEU A 18 -4.51 17.79 4.28
CA LEU A 18 -4.49 16.58 3.45
C LEU A 18 -5.33 15.46 4.06
N ARG A 19 -5.33 15.36 5.38
CA ARG A 19 -6.09 14.34 6.11
C ARG A 19 -7.59 14.58 6.07
N THR A 20 -8.02 15.83 6.04
CA THR A 20 -9.44 16.20 6.11
C THR A 20 -10.07 16.50 4.76
N THR A 21 -9.28 16.77 3.73
CA THR A 21 -9.80 17.13 2.41
C THR A 21 -10.07 15.90 1.58
N SER A 22 -11.31 15.75 1.13
CA SER A 22 -11.70 14.69 0.20
C SER A 22 -11.55 15.20 -1.23
N VAL A 23 -11.23 14.29 -2.14
CA VAL A 23 -11.08 14.62 -3.55
C VAL A 23 -11.90 13.66 -4.39
N LYS A 24 -12.53 14.21 -5.42
CA LYS A 24 -13.36 13.44 -6.35
C LYS A 24 -12.52 12.93 -7.52
N ALA A 25 -12.92 11.78 -8.05
CA ALA A 25 -12.23 11.15 -9.18
C ALA A 25 -12.01 12.11 -10.34
N LYS A 26 -13.05 12.85 -10.72
CA LYS A 26 -12.98 13.77 -11.87
C LYS A 26 -11.90 14.84 -11.74
N ASP A 27 -11.53 15.19 -10.51
CA ASP A 27 -10.60 16.28 -10.27
C ASP A 27 -9.13 15.84 -10.38
N ILE A 28 -8.85 14.56 -10.20
CA ILE A 28 -7.47 14.07 -10.14
C ILE A 28 -7.15 12.86 -11.03
N ASN A 29 -8.14 12.27 -11.69
CA ASN A 29 -7.89 11.06 -12.50
C ASN A 29 -6.82 11.29 -13.57
N ALA A 30 -6.82 12.45 -14.24
CA ALA A 30 -5.81 12.74 -15.25
C ALA A 30 -4.40 12.72 -14.67
N TYR A 31 -4.22 13.31 -13.49
CA TYR A 31 -2.93 13.30 -12.81
C TYR A 31 -2.54 11.90 -12.37
N LEU A 32 -3.47 11.16 -11.78
CA LEU A 32 -3.19 9.79 -11.34
C LEU A 32 -2.79 8.89 -12.51
N ASN A 33 -3.45 9.04 -13.63
CA ASN A 33 -3.10 8.27 -14.84
C ASN A 33 -1.69 8.60 -15.32
N GLN A 34 -1.27 9.86 -15.25
CA GLN A 34 0.09 10.25 -15.58
C GLN A 34 1.11 9.60 -14.65
N MET A 35 0.72 9.37 -13.40
CA MET A 35 1.61 8.77 -12.40
C MET A 35 1.57 7.23 -12.42
N GLY A 36 0.83 6.63 -13.35
CA GLY A 36 0.77 5.18 -13.48
C GLY A 36 -0.34 4.51 -12.71
N TYR A 37 -1.27 5.27 -12.19
CA TYR A 37 -2.43 4.72 -11.45
C TYR A 37 -3.69 4.76 -12.28
N GLY A 38 -4.62 3.88 -11.97
CA GLY A 38 -5.95 3.90 -12.58
C GLY A 38 -6.84 4.98 -11.99
N ASP A 39 -8.03 5.10 -12.51
CA ASP A 39 -9.02 6.04 -12.01
C ASP A 39 -9.47 5.69 -10.60
N LEU A 40 -9.80 6.71 -9.80
CA LEU A 40 -10.39 6.49 -8.49
C LEU A 40 -11.76 5.88 -8.63
N GLN A 41 -12.04 4.88 -7.82
CA GLN A 41 -13.36 4.23 -7.79
C GLN A 41 -14.32 4.94 -6.83
N GLN A 42 -13.78 5.72 -5.90
CA GLN A 42 -14.59 6.44 -4.92
C GLN A 42 -13.84 7.67 -4.43
N THR A 43 -14.56 8.58 -3.79
CA THR A 43 -13.97 9.75 -3.15
C THR A 43 -13.03 9.27 -2.05
N CYS A 44 -11.84 9.86 -1.95
CA CYS A 44 -10.89 9.54 -0.90
C CYS A 44 -10.19 10.79 -0.38
N LYS A 45 -9.48 10.64 0.73
CA LYS A 45 -8.75 11.76 1.33
C LYS A 45 -7.43 11.98 0.60
N LEU A 46 -7.01 13.23 0.52
CA LEU A 46 -5.76 13.58 -0.15
C LEU A 46 -4.55 12.87 0.47
N ILE A 47 -4.54 12.69 1.77
CA ILE A 47 -3.41 12.03 2.44
C ILE A 47 -3.20 10.60 1.92
N ASP A 48 -4.27 9.88 1.61
CA ASP A 48 -4.17 8.51 1.07
C ASP A 48 -3.57 8.50 -0.32
N ILE A 49 -3.82 9.55 -1.09
CA ILE A 49 -3.25 9.70 -2.43
C ILE A 49 -1.78 10.08 -2.35
N VAL A 50 -1.43 11.01 -1.45
CA VAL A 50 -0.02 11.43 -1.26
C VAL A 50 0.85 10.27 -0.79
N SER A 51 0.29 9.32 -0.05
CA SER A 51 1.05 8.16 0.44
C SER A 51 1.51 7.23 -0.68
N ARG A 52 0.94 7.35 -1.88
CA ARG A 52 1.30 6.51 -3.03
C ARG A 52 2.67 6.89 -3.61
N PRO A 53 3.48 5.90 -4.02
CA PRO A 53 4.73 6.21 -4.74
C PRO A 53 4.46 7.04 -5.99
N ASN A 54 5.37 7.91 -6.33
CA ASN A 54 5.34 8.80 -7.51
C ASN A 54 4.34 9.96 -7.42
N VAL A 55 3.38 9.93 -6.51
CA VAL A 55 2.46 11.06 -6.29
C VAL A 55 3.17 12.09 -5.43
N THR A 56 3.15 13.35 -5.84
CA THR A 56 3.77 14.45 -5.08
C THR A 56 2.72 15.46 -4.68
N ILE A 57 2.97 16.14 -3.55
CA ILE A 57 2.10 17.22 -3.10
C ILE A 57 2.10 18.34 -4.14
N SER A 58 3.27 18.68 -4.69
CA SER A 58 3.37 19.71 -5.71
C SER A 58 2.57 19.38 -6.97
N GLY A 59 2.64 18.12 -7.42
CA GLY A 59 1.87 17.65 -8.58
C GLY A 59 0.37 17.74 -8.34
N LEU A 60 -0.07 17.36 -7.14
CA LEU A 60 -1.48 17.48 -6.77
C LEU A 60 -1.91 18.96 -6.71
N ALA A 61 -1.05 19.84 -6.21
CA ALA A 61 -1.35 21.25 -6.12
C ALA A 61 -1.57 21.89 -7.49
N ASP A 62 -0.82 21.44 -8.50
CA ASP A 62 -1.00 21.91 -9.87
C ASP A 62 -2.37 21.52 -10.44
N THR A 63 -2.95 20.47 -9.92
CA THR A 63 -4.25 19.95 -10.36
C THR A 63 -5.40 20.49 -9.51
N LEU A 64 -5.13 20.78 -8.22
CA LEU A 64 -6.14 21.18 -7.25
C LEU A 64 -5.90 22.61 -6.77
N PRO A 65 -6.66 23.59 -7.25
CA PRO A 65 -6.43 25.01 -6.89
C PRO A 65 -6.51 25.30 -5.40
N GLU A 66 -7.39 24.63 -4.68
CA GLU A 66 -7.52 24.82 -3.22
C GLU A 66 -6.26 24.39 -2.49
N LEU A 67 -5.65 23.29 -2.90
CA LEU A 67 -4.41 22.82 -2.32
C LEU A 67 -3.26 23.80 -2.63
N LYS A 68 -3.20 24.28 -3.87
CA LYS A 68 -2.18 25.24 -4.27
C LYS A 68 -2.27 26.52 -3.46
N GLU A 69 -3.47 27.03 -3.26
CA GLU A 69 -3.70 28.23 -2.45
C GLU A 69 -3.21 28.03 -1.02
N LYS A 70 -3.51 26.88 -0.43
CA LYS A 70 -3.07 26.57 0.92
C LYS A 70 -1.56 26.49 1.02
N ILE A 71 -0.92 25.86 0.03
CA ILE A 71 0.54 25.75 -0.04
C ILE A 71 1.17 27.13 -0.16
N ASP A 72 0.63 27.99 -1.01
CA ASP A 72 1.16 29.34 -1.19
C ASP A 72 1.05 30.15 0.10
N SER A 73 0.06 29.86 0.95
CA SER A 73 -0.10 30.54 2.24
C SER A 73 0.96 30.14 3.27
N LEU A 74 1.74 29.09 3.03
CA LEU A 74 2.79 28.63 3.94
C LEU A 74 4.01 29.55 3.97
N GLY A 75 4.15 30.45 3.00
CA GLY A 75 5.20 31.44 2.98
C GLY A 75 6.50 30.96 2.35
N PHE A 76 7.61 31.59 2.73
CA PHE A 76 8.90 31.36 2.08
C PHE A 76 9.52 29.98 2.35
N ARG A 77 9.06 29.27 3.41
CA ARG A 77 9.51 27.93 3.72
C ARG A 77 8.63 26.83 3.13
N LYS A 78 7.72 27.20 2.24
CA LYS A 78 6.74 26.26 1.70
C LYS A 78 7.38 25.00 1.08
N GLU A 79 8.51 25.16 0.41
CA GLU A 79 9.18 24.02 -0.25
C GLU A 79 9.73 23.03 0.76
N GLU A 80 10.35 23.51 1.84
CA GLU A 80 10.81 22.65 2.94
C GLU A 80 9.65 21.94 3.62
N ILE A 81 8.56 22.65 3.84
CA ILE A 81 7.37 22.12 4.50
C ILE A 81 6.75 21.03 3.64
N ILE A 82 6.61 21.28 2.34
CA ILE A 82 6.06 20.31 1.39
C ILE A 82 6.91 19.04 1.38
N GLU A 83 8.23 19.20 1.26
CA GLU A 83 9.14 18.04 1.20
C GLU A 83 9.07 17.21 2.48
N SER A 84 9.18 17.83 3.64
CA SER A 84 9.13 17.13 4.92
C SER A 84 7.79 16.43 5.14
N THR A 85 6.70 17.10 4.81
CA THR A 85 5.35 16.55 4.97
C THR A 85 5.16 15.34 4.06
N GLU A 86 5.57 15.44 2.81
CA GLU A 86 5.47 14.36 1.84
C GLU A 86 6.29 13.13 2.27
N ILE A 87 7.52 13.35 2.70
CA ILE A 87 8.40 12.27 3.17
C ILE A 87 7.75 11.56 4.36
N ASN A 88 7.23 12.30 5.32
CA ASN A 88 6.62 11.72 6.52
C ASN A 88 5.38 10.91 6.18
N ILE A 89 4.53 11.40 5.27
CA ILE A 89 3.32 10.70 4.86
C ILE A 89 3.69 9.39 4.14
N LYS A 90 4.65 9.44 3.22
CA LYS A 90 5.08 8.26 2.48
C LYS A 90 5.73 7.21 3.37
N TYR A 91 6.52 7.66 4.34
CA TYR A 91 7.15 6.75 5.29
C TYR A 91 6.11 6.00 6.12
N LYS A 92 5.12 6.73 6.66
CA LYS A 92 4.04 6.10 7.41
C LYS A 92 3.25 5.12 6.56
N GLY A 93 2.95 5.50 5.32
CA GLY A 93 2.26 4.61 4.39
C GLY A 93 3.06 3.34 4.11
N TYR A 94 4.36 3.46 3.94
CA TYR A 94 5.24 2.31 3.74
C TYR A 94 5.20 1.37 4.95
N ILE A 95 5.33 1.92 6.17
CA ILE A 95 5.31 1.12 7.39
C ILE A 95 3.97 0.38 7.55
N GLU A 96 2.86 1.04 7.26
CA GLU A 96 1.54 0.41 7.33
C GLU A 96 1.42 -0.76 6.34
N ARG A 97 1.91 -0.57 5.11
CA ARG A 97 1.87 -1.65 4.10
C ARG A 97 2.74 -2.83 4.53
N GLU A 98 3.93 -2.56 5.06
CA GLU A 98 4.83 -3.60 5.57
C GLU A 98 4.18 -4.37 6.72
N LYS A 99 3.52 -3.67 7.61
CA LYS A 99 2.82 -4.28 8.74
C LYS A 99 1.68 -5.17 8.25
N LEU A 100 0.88 -4.71 7.29
CA LEU A 100 -0.20 -5.49 6.72
C LEU A 100 0.32 -6.76 6.03
N ALA A 101 1.44 -6.64 5.32
CA ALA A 101 2.07 -7.79 4.67
C ALA A 101 2.54 -8.80 5.71
N ALA A 102 3.17 -8.34 6.80
CA ALA A 102 3.61 -9.21 7.88
C ALA A 102 2.44 -9.89 8.57
N ASP A 103 1.36 -9.16 8.83
CA ASP A 103 0.14 -9.72 9.43
C ASP A 103 -0.48 -10.79 8.53
N LYS A 104 -0.48 -10.55 7.22
CA LYS A 104 -1.00 -11.52 6.25
C LYS A 104 -0.18 -12.82 6.30
N LEU A 105 1.15 -12.70 6.29
CA LEU A 105 2.02 -13.87 6.38
C LEU A 105 1.79 -14.63 7.69
N HIS A 106 1.65 -13.90 8.79
CA HIS A 106 1.39 -14.51 10.09
C HIS A 106 0.06 -15.29 10.09
N ARG A 107 -0.98 -14.76 9.44
CA ARG A 107 -2.26 -15.48 9.33
C ARG A 107 -2.11 -16.77 8.53
N LEU A 108 -1.30 -16.79 7.49
CA LEU A 108 -1.06 -18.00 6.70
C LEU A 108 -0.42 -19.10 7.54
N ASP A 109 0.40 -18.74 8.53
CA ASP A 109 1.01 -19.70 9.45
C ASP A 109 0.00 -20.40 10.36
N ASN A 110 -1.20 -19.86 10.47
CA ASN A 110 -2.27 -20.45 11.29
C ASN A 110 -3.22 -21.33 10.49
N ILE A 111 -3.13 -21.37 9.16
CA ILE A 111 -3.97 -22.21 8.32
C ILE A 111 -3.25 -23.54 8.10
N ARG A 112 -3.76 -24.60 8.72
CA ARG A 112 -3.12 -25.91 8.64
C ARG A 112 -3.47 -26.64 7.37
N LEU A 113 -2.49 -27.39 6.89
CA LEU A 113 -2.67 -28.29 5.75
C LEU A 113 -2.86 -29.72 6.28
N PRO A 114 -3.84 -30.48 5.77
CA PRO A 114 -4.04 -31.86 6.19
C PRO A 114 -2.82 -32.72 5.89
N LYS A 115 -2.53 -33.66 6.78
CA LYS A 115 -1.50 -34.66 6.52
C LYS A 115 -1.97 -35.58 5.40
N ASP A 116 -1.03 -36.02 4.60
CA ASP A 116 -1.30 -36.95 3.51
C ASP A 116 -2.30 -36.43 2.47
N PHE A 117 -2.41 -35.10 2.35
CA PHE A 117 -3.24 -34.51 1.32
C PHE A 117 -2.65 -34.81 -0.06
N ASP A 118 -3.51 -35.19 -1.00
CA ASP A 118 -3.08 -35.52 -2.35
C ASP A 118 -2.96 -34.27 -3.22
N TYR A 119 -1.80 -33.64 -3.18
CA TYR A 119 -1.53 -32.46 -3.98
C TYR A 119 -1.49 -32.75 -5.48
N ASN A 120 -1.20 -33.99 -5.84
CA ASN A 120 -1.13 -34.38 -7.24
C ASN A 120 -2.50 -34.38 -7.92
N SER A 121 -3.58 -34.47 -7.14
CA SER A 121 -4.94 -34.42 -7.67
C SER A 121 -5.40 -33.00 -7.96
N VAL A 122 -4.68 -31.97 -7.50
CA VAL A 122 -5.06 -30.58 -7.66
C VAL A 122 -4.44 -30.02 -8.94
N GLN A 123 -5.22 -29.98 -10.00
CA GLN A 123 -4.73 -29.56 -11.32
C GLN A 123 -4.38 -28.09 -11.40
N SER A 124 -4.98 -27.26 -10.55
CA SER A 124 -4.71 -25.81 -10.51
C SER A 124 -3.33 -25.47 -9.96
N LEU A 125 -2.69 -26.39 -9.25
CA LEU A 125 -1.33 -26.22 -8.78
C LEU A 125 -0.34 -26.47 -9.92
N SER A 126 0.78 -25.75 -9.92
CA SER A 126 1.85 -26.01 -10.87
C SER A 126 2.44 -27.41 -10.62
N THR A 127 3.03 -28.00 -11.65
CA THR A 127 3.67 -29.32 -11.52
C THR A 127 4.76 -29.29 -10.45
N GLU A 128 5.58 -28.24 -10.44
CA GLU A 128 6.63 -28.09 -9.43
C GLU A 128 6.06 -28.01 -8.02
N ALA A 129 4.99 -27.20 -7.83
CA ALA A 129 4.36 -27.09 -6.53
C ALA A 129 3.79 -28.44 -6.07
N ARG A 130 3.12 -29.18 -6.95
CA ARG A 130 2.59 -30.50 -6.60
C ARG A 130 3.69 -31.45 -6.11
N GLN A 131 4.82 -31.46 -6.81
CA GLN A 131 5.95 -32.30 -6.44
C GLN A 131 6.55 -31.89 -5.10
N LYS A 132 6.78 -30.59 -4.90
CA LYS A 132 7.38 -30.07 -3.68
C LYS A 132 6.48 -30.27 -2.46
N LEU A 133 5.19 -29.95 -2.60
CA LEU A 133 4.24 -30.09 -1.51
C LEU A 133 4.05 -31.57 -1.12
N SER A 134 3.99 -32.46 -2.12
CA SER A 134 3.86 -33.90 -1.84
C SER A 134 5.07 -34.46 -1.11
N ARG A 135 6.26 -33.97 -1.44
CA ARG A 135 7.49 -34.43 -0.81
C ARG A 135 7.71 -33.84 0.57
N ILE A 136 7.50 -32.55 0.72
CA ILE A 136 7.82 -31.83 1.94
C ILE A 136 6.73 -31.94 2.99
N GLN A 137 5.46 -32.00 2.56
CA GLN A 137 4.30 -32.09 3.43
C GLN A 137 4.31 -30.99 4.49
N PRO A 138 4.24 -29.70 4.07
CA PRO A 138 4.26 -28.60 5.02
C PRO A 138 3.04 -28.65 5.95
N ALA A 139 3.23 -28.19 7.19
CA ALA A 139 2.17 -28.21 8.19
C ALA A 139 1.14 -27.09 7.99
N THR A 140 1.57 -25.96 7.42
CA THR A 140 0.71 -24.78 7.24
C THR A 140 0.88 -24.20 5.84
N ILE A 141 -0.08 -23.37 5.44
CA ILE A 141 0.04 -22.63 4.17
C ILE A 141 1.23 -21.66 4.22
N GLY A 142 1.50 -21.06 5.40
CA GLY A 142 2.67 -20.21 5.57
C GLY A 142 3.98 -20.94 5.24
N GLU A 143 4.13 -22.15 5.75
CA GLU A 143 5.31 -22.98 5.44
C GLU A 143 5.36 -23.32 3.95
N ALA A 144 4.22 -23.63 3.36
CA ALA A 144 4.13 -23.94 1.93
C ALA A 144 4.58 -22.74 1.09
N SER A 145 4.19 -21.54 1.49
CA SER A 145 4.52 -20.31 0.74
C SER A 145 6.03 -20.02 0.71
N ARG A 146 6.77 -20.56 1.66
CA ARG A 146 8.22 -20.37 1.75
C ARG A 146 9.03 -21.42 1.02
N ILE A 147 8.38 -22.42 0.42
CA ILE A 147 9.07 -23.47 -0.34
C ILE A 147 9.46 -22.93 -1.72
N PRO A 148 10.73 -23.00 -2.12
CA PRO A 148 11.13 -22.63 -3.48
C PRO A 148 10.38 -23.50 -4.50
N GLY A 149 9.78 -22.86 -5.48
CA GLY A 149 8.97 -23.56 -6.49
C GLY A 149 7.47 -23.48 -6.24
N VAL A 150 7.04 -23.03 -5.07
CA VAL A 150 5.63 -22.73 -4.78
C VAL A 150 5.41 -21.25 -5.05
N SER A 151 4.62 -20.93 -6.08
CA SER A 151 4.37 -19.57 -6.50
C SER A 151 3.24 -18.93 -5.70
N PRO A 152 3.11 -17.57 -5.74
CA PRO A 152 1.95 -16.91 -5.13
C PRO A 152 0.61 -17.45 -5.65
N ASN A 153 0.53 -17.83 -6.92
CA ASN A 153 -0.68 -18.42 -7.47
C ASN A 153 -0.99 -19.78 -6.82
N ASP A 154 0.04 -20.59 -6.59
CA ASP A 154 -0.13 -21.86 -5.90
C ASP A 154 -0.64 -21.66 -4.47
N VAL A 155 -0.12 -20.63 -3.77
CA VAL A 155 -0.60 -20.27 -2.43
C VAL A 155 -2.08 -19.89 -2.47
N SER A 156 -2.48 -19.12 -3.48
CA SER A 156 -3.89 -18.74 -3.66
C SER A 156 -4.78 -19.97 -3.85
N VAL A 157 -4.33 -20.96 -4.61
CA VAL A 157 -5.06 -22.21 -4.81
C VAL A 157 -5.23 -22.94 -3.48
N LEU A 158 -4.17 -23.02 -2.67
CA LEU A 158 -4.25 -23.66 -1.35
C LEU A 158 -5.21 -22.92 -0.42
N LEU A 159 -5.22 -21.59 -0.48
CA LEU A 159 -6.15 -20.79 0.31
C LEU A 159 -7.60 -21.08 -0.04
N VAL A 160 -7.90 -21.22 -1.33
CA VAL A 160 -9.26 -21.53 -1.78
C VAL A 160 -9.67 -22.92 -1.30
N LEU A 161 -8.76 -23.88 -1.31
CA LEU A 161 -9.06 -25.26 -0.90
C LEU A 161 -9.19 -25.43 0.61
N MET A 162 -8.36 -24.74 1.38
CA MET A 162 -8.20 -24.99 2.83
C MET A 162 -8.62 -23.80 3.68
N GLY A 163 -8.51 -22.60 3.12
CA GLY A 163 -8.79 -21.39 3.86
C GLY A 163 -10.26 -21.00 3.79
N ARG A 164 -10.70 -20.34 4.80
CA ARG A 164 -12.05 -19.78 4.84
C ARG A 164 -12.01 -18.38 5.39
#